data_fe89d0524d380940ac94d0a46cd793f8
#
_entry.id   fe89d0524d380940ac94d0a46cd793f8
#
_cell.length_a   1.000
_cell.length_b   1.000
_cell.length_c   1.000
_cell.angle_alpha   90.00
_cell.angle_beta   90.00
_cell.angle_gamma   90.00
#
_symmetry.space_group_name_H-M   'P 1'
#
loop_
_entity.id
_entity.type
_entity.pdbx_description
1 polymer ?
#
loop_
_entity_poly.entity_id
_entity_poly.type
_entity_poly.pdbx_seq_one_letter_code
_entity_poly.pdbx_strand_id
1 'polypeptide(L)'
;MNNNDLLTRLRFALDLDDSTMVEIFELGGQEMSRNDVAALLERTEDNTEVYGEENKYALECTDEMLERFLNGFITFKRGPKDGPAPKLELNYGNANNLFLKKVKIALTLTSDEIIELLAKAGATISNGELSAVLRKEGHRNYKPCGDRYIRYFLRGLTMENRGDLATEE
;
A
#
# COMPACT_ATOMS: atom_id res chain seq x y z
N MET A 1 1.54 -10.93 3.79
CA MET A 1 0.97 -10.18 2.62
C MET A 1 2.07 -9.90 1.63
N ASN A 2 1.83 -10.16 0.37
CA ASN A 2 2.77 -9.82 -0.68
C ASN A 2 2.42 -8.47 -1.33
N ASN A 3 3.23 -8.06 -2.30
CA ASN A 3 3.03 -6.77 -2.97
C ASN A 3 1.67 -6.69 -3.69
N ASN A 4 1.23 -7.79 -4.29
CA ASN A 4 -0.08 -7.83 -4.95
C ASN A 4 -1.22 -7.63 -3.94
N ASP A 5 -1.11 -8.20 -2.75
CA ASP A 5 -2.10 -8.01 -1.68
C ASP A 5 -2.18 -6.55 -1.26
N LEU A 6 -1.03 -5.89 -1.07
CA LEU A 6 -0.97 -4.48 -0.72
C LEU A 6 -1.64 -3.61 -1.78
N LEU A 7 -1.31 -3.86 -3.04
CA LEU A 7 -1.85 -3.12 -4.17
C LEU A 7 -3.36 -3.32 -4.31
N THR A 8 -3.81 -4.57 -4.22
CA THR A 8 -5.23 -4.92 -4.35
C THR A 8 -6.07 -4.31 -3.24
N ARG A 9 -5.59 -4.37 -2.02
CA ARG A 9 -6.29 -3.78 -0.86
C ARG A 9 -6.33 -2.26 -0.92
N LEU A 10 -5.25 -1.62 -1.38
CA LEU A 10 -5.24 -0.16 -1.54
C LEU A 10 -6.22 0.28 -2.63
N ARG A 11 -6.20 -0.43 -3.76
CA ARG A 11 -7.13 -0.17 -4.86
C ARG A 11 -8.58 -0.27 -4.37
N PHE A 12 -8.91 -1.31 -3.62
CA PHE A 12 -10.24 -1.49 -3.06
C PHE A 12 -10.60 -0.38 -2.07
N ALA A 13 -9.70 -0.07 -1.15
CA ALA A 13 -9.94 0.95 -0.11
C ALA A 13 -10.24 2.32 -0.71
N LEU A 14 -9.59 2.67 -1.81
CA LEU A 14 -9.71 3.98 -2.45
C LEU A 14 -10.63 3.99 -3.67
N ASP A 15 -11.23 2.85 -4.01
CA ASP A 15 -12.12 2.68 -5.17
C ASP A 15 -11.48 3.17 -6.47
N LEU A 16 -10.24 2.73 -6.73
CA LEU A 16 -9.52 3.12 -7.94
C LEU A 16 -9.90 2.19 -9.10
N ASP A 17 -10.26 2.76 -10.24
CA ASP A 17 -10.53 1.95 -11.44
C ASP A 17 -9.23 1.61 -12.18
N ASP A 18 -9.33 0.71 -13.16
CA ASP A 18 -8.16 0.24 -13.90
C ASP A 18 -7.45 1.36 -14.67
N SER A 19 -8.20 2.30 -15.23
CA SER A 19 -7.62 3.45 -15.94
C SER A 19 -6.80 4.33 -15.02
N THR A 20 -7.30 4.59 -13.82
CA THR A 20 -6.61 5.37 -12.80
C THR A 20 -5.34 4.65 -12.35
N MET A 21 -5.42 3.32 -12.16
CA MET A 21 -4.25 2.52 -11.81
C MET A 21 -3.15 2.63 -12.87
N VAL A 22 -3.52 2.53 -14.15
CA VAL A 22 -2.58 2.69 -15.28
C VAL A 22 -1.90 4.06 -15.22
N GLU A 23 -2.68 5.12 -15.01
CA GLU A 23 -2.17 6.49 -14.90
C GLU A 23 -1.17 6.64 -13.74
N ILE A 24 -1.51 6.07 -12.58
CA ILE A 24 -0.65 6.14 -11.40
C ILE A 24 0.68 5.42 -11.66
N PHE A 25 0.65 4.23 -12.26
CA PHE A 25 1.86 3.50 -12.64
C PHE A 25 2.73 4.35 -13.59
N GLU A 26 2.10 4.95 -14.60
CA GLU A 26 2.80 5.80 -15.58
C GLU A 26 3.50 6.98 -14.90
N LEU A 27 2.82 7.66 -13.98
CA LEU A 27 3.39 8.75 -13.21
C LEU A 27 4.61 8.30 -12.37
N GLY A 28 4.65 7.05 -11.97
CA GLY A 28 5.78 6.46 -11.27
C GLY A 28 6.87 5.89 -12.18
N GLY A 29 6.70 6.03 -13.49
CA GLY A 29 7.68 5.54 -14.46
C GLY A 29 7.53 4.08 -14.85
N GLN A 30 6.36 3.48 -14.58
CA GLN A 30 6.06 2.08 -14.92
C GLN A 30 4.95 2.05 -15.97
N GLU A 31 5.29 1.65 -17.19
CA GLU A 31 4.30 1.50 -18.24
C GLU A 31 3.53 0.20 -18.08
N MET A 32 2.21 0.29 -17.94
CA MET A 32 1.31 -0.84 -17.73
C MET A 32 0.09 -0.69 -18.61
N SER A 33 -0.36 -1.78 -19.22
CA SER A 33 -1.65 -1.81 -19.90
C SER A 33 -2.78 -2.08 -18.89
N ARG A 34 -4.03 -1.86 -19.31
CA ARG A 34 -5.19 -2.23 -18.48
C ARG A 34 -5.22 -3.73 -18.20
N ASN A 35 -4.80 -4.55 -19.17
CA ASN A 35 -4.71 -6.00 -19.00
C ASN A 35 -3.64 -6.38 -17.98
N ASP A 36 -2.51 -5.68 -17.97
CA ASP A 36 -1.46 -5.89 -16.97
C ASP A 36 -1.97 -5.57 -15.57
N VAL A 37 -2.67 -4.44 -15.41
CA VAL A 37 -3.26 -4.05 -14.13
C VAL A 37 -4.28 -5.10 -13.68
N ALA A 38 -5.16 -5.54 -14.56
CA ALA A 38 -6.14 -6.57 -14.24
C ALA A 38 -5.45 -7.86 -13.76
N ALA A 39 -4.36 -8.26 -14.41
CA ALA A 39 -3.59 -9.44 -14.04
C ALA A 39 -2.90 -9.30 -12.67
N LEU A 40 -2.46 -8.10 -12.31
CA LEU A 40 -1.90 -7.83 -10.98
C LEU A 40 -2.92 -8.00 -9.84
N LEU A 41 -4.19 -7.80 -10.16
CA LEU A 41 -5.29 -7.82 -9.20
C LEU A 41 -6.06 -9.15 -9.21
N GLU A 42 -5.77 -10.03 -10.16
CA GLU A 42 -6.48 -11.30 -10.32
C GLU A 42 -5.79 -12.43 -9.58
N ARG A 43 -6.46 -12.97 -8.57
CA ARG A 43 -6.00 -14.17 -7.87
C ARG A 43 -6.20 -15.39 -8.77
N THR A 44 -5.19 -16.27 -8.81
CA THR A 44 -5.30 -17.51 -9.57
C THR A 44 -6.14 -18.55 -8.81
N GLU A 45 -6.77 -19.48 -9.55
CA GLU A 45 -7.63 -20.52 -8.98
C GLU A 45 -6.87 -21.53 -8.09
N ASP A 46 -5.55 -21.60 -8.26
CA ASP A 46 -4.68 -22.49 -7.47
C ASP A 46 -4.38 -21.92 -6.07
N ASN A 47 -4.98 -20.81 -5.71
CA ASN A 47 -4.87 -20.23 -4.37
C ASN A 47 -5.69 -21.04 -3.37
N THR A 48 -5.26 -22.27 -3.11
CA THR A 48 -5.73 -22.99 -1.95
C THR A 48 -5.08 -22.33 -0.73
N GLU A 49 -5.87 -21.99 0.26
CA GLU A 49 -5.36 -21.46 1.53
C GLU A 49 -4.57 -22.56 2.25
N VAL A 50 -3.36 -22.83 1.77
CA VAL A 50 -2.44 -23.66 2.53
C VAL A 50 -1.75 -22.74 3.52
N TYR A 51 -1.83 -23.08 4.80
CA TYR A 51 -1.22 -22.30 5.85
C TYR A 51 0.25 -22.02 5.56
N GLY A 52 0.60 -20.73 5.53
CA GLY A 52 1.97 -20.29 5.27
C GLY A 52 2.31 -20.00 3.81
N GLU A 53 1.42 -20.31 2.87
CA GLU A 53 1.64 -19.94 1.47
C GLU A 53 1.07 -18.55 1.17
N GLU A 54 1.79 -17.80 0.33
CA GLU A 54 1.33 -16.49 -0.12
C GLU A 54 0.29 -16.63 -1.23
N ASN A 55 -0.62 -15.66 -1.31
CA ASN A 55 -1.58 -15.56 -2.41
C ASN A 55 -0.85 -15.41 -3.75
N LYS A 56 -1.33 -16.12 -4.74
CA LYS A 56 -0.79 -16.06 -6.10
C LYS A 56 -1.71 -15.25 -7.01
N TYR A 57 -1.11 -14.47 -7.88
CA TYR A 57 -1.83 -13.63 -8.84
C TYR A 57 -1.39 -13.96 -10.25
N ALA A 58 -2.20 -13.57 -11.22
CA ALA A 58 -1.90 -13.83 -12.64
C ALA A 58 -0.61 -13.15 -13.09
N LEU A 59 -0.30 -11.99 -12.54
CA LEU A 59 0.95 -11.28 -12.75
C LEU A 59 1.53 -10.86 -11.40
N GLU A 60 2.79 -11.20 -11.14
CA GLU A 60 3.46 -10.82 -9.91
C GLU A 60 3.78 -9.33 -9.89
N CYS A 61 3.43 -8.66 -8.78
CA CYS A 61 3.84 -7.28 -8.53
C CYS A 61 5.24 -7.30 -7.90
N THR A 62 6.24 -6.92 -8.68
CA THR A 62 7.62 -6.86 -8.17
C THR A 62 7.78 -5.70 -7.19
N ASP A 63 8.87 -5.72 -6.41
CA ASP A 63 9.19 -4.62 -5.49
C ASP A 63 9.31 -3.30 -6.25
N GLU A 64 9.95 -3.31 -7.42
CA GLU A 64 10.08 -2.12 -8.26
C GLU A 64 8.71 -1.61 -8.72
N MET A 65 7.84 -2.50 -9.19
CA MET A 65 6.48 -2.13 -9.63
C MET A 65 5.68 -1.51 -8.51
N LEU A 66 5.72 -2.09 -7.31
CA LEU A 66 5.00 -1.54 -6.17
C LEU A 66 5.53 -0.16 -5.80
N GLU A 67 6.85 0.00 -5.72
CA GLU A 67 7.42 1.28 -5.33
C GLU A 67 7.17 2.36 -6.38
N ARG A 68 7.26 2.03 -7.66
CA ARG A 68 6.90 2.97 -8.73
C ARG A 68 5.43 3.37 -8.66
N PHE A 69 4.55 2.42 -8.36
CA PHE A 69 3.13 2.73 -8.14
C PHE A 69 2.96 3.72 -6.97
N LEU A 70 3.60 3.45 -5.84
CA LEU A 70 3.48 4.32 -4.67
C LEU A 70 4.04 5.71 -4.93
N ASN A 71 5.16 5.81 -5.64
CA ASN A 71 5.73 7.09 -6.03
C ASN A 71 4.81 7.84 -7.01
N GLY A 72 4.23 7.11 -7.96
CA GLY A 72 3.24 7.65 -8.89
C GLY A 72 1.97 8.12 -8.18
N PHE A 73 1.56 7.39 -7.15
CA PHE A 73 0.42 7.74 -6.34
C PHE A 73 0.63 9.07 -5.59
N ILE A 74 1.83 9.30 -5.08
CA ILE A 74 2.18 10.58 -4.46
C ILE A 74 2.07 11.70 -5.50
N THR A 75 2.61 11.51 -6.69
CA THR A 75 2.53 12.50 -7.78
C THR A 75 1.07 12.73 -8.21
N PHE A 76 0.29 11.66 -8.30
CA PHE A 76 -1.13 11.72 -8.66
C PHE A 76 -1.93 12.59 -7.67
N LYS A 77 -1.66 12.43 -6.38
CA LYS A 77 -2.40 13.14 -5.33
C LYS A 77 -1.85 14.53 -5.02
N ARG A 78 -0.55 14.72 -5.13
CA ARG A 78 0.12 15.96 -4.69
C ARG A 78 0.72 16.78 -5.81
N GLY A 79 0.69 16.28 -7.04
CA GLY A 79 1.29 16.91 -8.19
C GLY A 79 2.76 16.60 -8.36
N PRO A 80 3.32 16.94 -9.54
CA PRO A 80 4.72 16.64 -9.85
C PRO A 80 5.66 17.46 -8.96
N LYS A 81 6.81 16.87 -8.67
CA LYS A 81 7.87 17.49 -7.89
C LYS A 81 9.11 17.68 -8.76
N ASP A 82 9.75 18.83 -8.66
CA ASP A 82 11.02 19.08 -9.35
C ASP A 82 12.14 18.20 -8.79
N GLY A 83 13.09 17.86 -9.63
CA GLY A 83 14.25 17.08 -9.26
C GLY A 83 14.22 15.67 -9.81
N PRO A 84 15.24 14.86 -9.47
CA PRO A 84 15.33 13.49 -9.96
C PRO A 84 14.25 12.60 -9.36
N ALA A 85 13.93 11.50 -10.05
CA ALA A 85 13.01 10.49 -9.54
C ALA A 85 13.55 9.92 -8.22
N PRO A 86 12.66 9.55 -7.28
CA PRO A 86 13.09 8.95 -6.02
C PRO A 86 13.90 7.67 -6.26
N LYS A 87 14.92 7.47 -5.43
CA LYS A 87 15.68 6.22 -5.46
C LYS A 87 14.79 5.08 -4.98
N LEU A 88 14.80 3.96 -5.70
CA LEU A 88 14.05 2.78 -5.33
C LEU A 88 14.76 2.03 -4.19
N GLU A 89 14.04 1.75 -3.12
CA GLU A 89 14.60 1.14 -1.92
C GLU A 89 13.71 0.05 -1.30
N LEU A 90 12.54 -0.21 -1.90
CA LEU A 90 11.59 -1.19 -1.37
C LEU A 90 12.10 -2.60 -1.55
N ASN A 91 12.04 -3.39 -0.49
CA ASN A 91 12.36 -4.80 -0.48
C ASN A 91 11.39 -5.56 0.44
N TYR A 92 11.52 -6.86 0.50
CA TYR A 92 10.64 -7.71 1.32
C TYR A 92 10.59 -7.26 2.79
N GLY A 93 11.73 -6.83 3.35
CA GLY A 93 11.82 -6.48 4.77
C GLY A 93 11.23 -5.11 5.13
N ASN A 94 11.16 -4.19 4.18
CA ASN A 94 10.69 -2.82 4.43
C ASN A 94 9.40 -2.45 3.68
N ALA A 95 8.82 -3.37 2.93
CA ALA A 95 7.68 -3.08 2.06
C ALA A 95 6.51 -2.44 2.81
N ASN A 96 6.12 -3.01 3.96
CA ASN A 96 5.01 -2.49 4.75
C ASN A 96 5.29 -1.06 5.27
N ASN A 97 6.51 -0.83 5.72
CA ASN A 97 6.93 0.48 6.24
C ASN A 97 6.87 1.55 5.14
N LEU A 98 7.42 1.24 3.97
CA LEU A 98 7.42 2.17 2.84
C LEU A 98 6.01 2.37 2.28
N PHE A 99 5.22 1.31 2.23
CA PHE A 99 3.82 1.39 1.81
C PHE A 99 3.06 2.38 2.70
N LEU A 100 3.12 2.18 4.01
CA LEU A 100 2.45 3.07 4.98
C LEU A 100 2.92 4.51 4.82
N LYS A 101 4.23 4.71 4.77
CA LYS A 101 4.83 6.04 4.67
C LYS A 101 4.41 6.76 3.39
N LYS A 102 4.47 6.07 2.24
CA LYS A 102 4.15 6.69 0.95
C LYS A 102 2.65 6.95 0.79
N VAL A 103 1.80 6.06 1.30
CA VAL A 103 0.35 6.31 1.34
C VAL A 103 0.02 7.48 2.25
N LYS A 104 0.69 7.56 3.41
CA LYS A 104 0.56 8.71 4.33
C LYS A 104 0.87 10.03 3.60
N ILE A 105 1.99 10.05 2.86
CA ILE A 105 2.40 11.24 2.10
C ILE A 105 1.37 11.58 1.03
N ALA A 106 0.98 10.60 0.22
CA ALA A 106 0.06 10.79 -0.89
C ALA A 106 -1.30 11.35 -0.43
N LEU A 107 -1.83 10.81 0.66
CA LEU A 107 -3.13 11.20 1.20
C LEU A 107 -3.04 12.35 2.20
N THR A 108 -1.85 12.86 2.45
CA THR A 108 -1.59 13.96 3.40
C THR A 108 -2.18 13.64 4.79
N LEU A 109 -1.97 12.41 5.24
CA LEU A 109 -2.46 11.98 6.56
C LEU A 109 -1.49 12.42 7.66
N THR A 110 -2.06 12.91 8.76
CA THR A 110 -1.29 13.14 9.99
C THR A 110 -1.14 11.83 10.75
N SER A 111 -0.19 11.79 11.69
CA SER A 111 -0.04 10.63 12.58
C SER A 111 -1.32 10.37 13.38
N ASP A 112 -1.97 11.42 13.87
CA ASP A 112 -3.23 11.29 14.61
C ASP A 112 -4.32 10.67 13.73
N GLU A 113 -4.42 11.08 12.47
CA GLU A 113 -5.39 10.50 11.53
C GLU A 113 -5.13 9.02 11.27
N ILE A 114 -3.86 8.61 11.17
CA ILE A 114 -3.52 7.18 11.03
C ILE A 114 -3.93 6.41 12.27
N ILE A 115 -3.66 6.96 13.47
CA ILE A 115 -4.05 6.32 14.73
C ILE A 115 -5.58 6.17 14.79
N GLU A 116 -6.33 7.16 14.34
CA GLU A 116 -7.80 7.11 14.26
C GLU A 116 -8.28 6.03 13.29
N LEU A 117 -7.64 5.90 12.12
CA LEU A 117 -7.98 4.85 11.15
C LEU A 117 -7.75 3.46 11.73
N LEU A 118 -6.64 3.26 12.44
CA LEU A 118 -6.34 2.01 13.11
C LEU A 118 -7.37 1.70 14.20
N ALA A 119 -7.72 2.71 15.00
CA ALA A 119 -8.73 2.56 16.06
C ALA A 119 -10.10 2.19 15.47
N LYS A 120 -10.49 2.81 14.36
CA LYS A 120 -11.72 2.52 13.64
C LYS A 120 -11.78 1.04 13.21
N ALA A 121 -10.64 0.48 12.83
CA ALA A 121 -10.53 -0.94 12.46
C ALA A 121 -10.36 -1.88 13.67
N GLY A 122 -10.25 -1.33 14.88
CA GLY A 122 -10.15 -2.13 16.10
C GLY A 122 -8.74 -2.29 16.67
N ALA A 123 -7.78 -1.50 16.18
CA ALA A 123 -6.40 -1.57 16.66
C ALA A 123 -6.01 -0.30 17.42
N THR A 124 -5.51 -0.44 18.63
CA THR A 124 -4.99 0.68 19.42
C THR A 124 -3.47 0.72 19.29
N ILE A 125 -2.95 1.87 18.91
CA ILE A 125 -1.51 2.08 18.77
C ILE A 125 -1.12 3.45 19.36
N SER A 126 0.08 3.49 19.95
CA SER A 126 0.62 4.73 20.49
C SER A 126 1.34 5.56 19.42
N ASN A 127 1.50 6.85 19.67
CA ASN A 127 2.32 7.73 18.82
C ASN A 127 3.75 7.22 18.67
N GLY A 128 4.31 6.68 19.77
CA GLY A 128 5.68 6.13 19.76
C GLY A 128 5.81 4.92 18.84
N GLU A 129 4.83 4.03 18.87
CA GLU A 129 4.82 2.85 17.99
C GLU A 129 4.69 3.25 16.53
N LEU A 130 3.80 4.19 16.22
CA LEU A 130 3.64 4.69 14.85
C LEU A 130 4.93 5.38 14.39
N SER A 131 5.52 6.23 15.22
CA SER A 131 6.79 6.89 14.89
C SER A 131 7.88 5.90 14.56
N ALA A 132 7.96 4.77 15.28
CA ALA A 132 8.97 3.76 15.06
C ALA A 132 8.87 3.11 13.66
N VAL A 133 7.65 2.84 13.18
CA VAL A 133 7.44 2.25 11.85
C VAL A 133 7.58 3.25 10.72
N LEU A 134 7.44 4.56 11.02
CA LEU A 134 7.58 5.62 10.02
C LEU A 134 9.00 6.18 9.93
N ARG A 135 9.90 5.79 10.82
CA ARG A 135 11.29 6.25 10.79
C ARG A 135 12.01 5.70 9.57
N LYS A 136 13.11 6.36 9.21
CA LYS A 136 14.00 5.89 8.16
C LYS A 136 14.63 4.56 8.58
N GLU A 137 14.66 3.59 7.66
CA GLU A 137 15.36 2.34 7.85
C GLU A 137 16.85 2.61 8.18
N GLY A 138 17.36 1.90 9.16
CA GLY A 138 18.71 2.15 9.70
C GLY A 138 18.72 3.05 10.94
N HIS A 139 17.64 3.76 11.23
CA HIS A 139 17.54 4.52 12.49
C HIS A 139 17.41 3.53 13.66
N ARG A 140 18.11 3.81 14.78
CA ARG A 140 18.11 2.89 15.93
C ARG A 140 16.74 2.58 16.51
N ASN A 141 15.76 3.49 16.33
CA ASN A 141 14.40 3.32 16.83
C ASN A 141 13.43 2.86 15.72
N TYR A 142 13.92 2.52 14.54
CA TYR A 142 13.11 1.97 13.47
C TYR A 142 12.61 0.59 13.85
N LYS A 143 11.34 0.31 13.53
CA LYS A 143 10.77 -1.02 13.70
C LYS A 143 10.09 -1.46 12.40
N PRO A 144 10.27 -2.71 12.00
CA PRO A 144 9.51 -3.27 10.87
C PRO A 144 8.02 -3.25 11.16
N CYS A 145 7.24 -2.89 10.16
CA CYS A 145 5.78 -2.87 10.25
C CYS A 145 5.24 -4.26 9.90
N GLY A 146 4.54 -4.88 10.84
CA GLY A 146 3.96 -6.20 10.60
C GLY A 146 2.73 -6.17 9.71
N ASP A 147 2.39 -7.31 9.11
CA ASP A 147 1.23 -7.44 8.22
C ASP A 147 -0.07 -7.09 8.92
N ARG A 148 -0.22 -7.48 10.18
CA ARG A 148 -1.42 -7.19 10.96
C ARG A 148 -1.69 -5.68 11.02
N TYR A 149 -0.64 -4.90 11.22
CA TYR A 149 -0.70 -3.45 11.29
C TYR A 149 -1.23 -2.86 9.98
N ILE A 150 -0.67 -3.33 8.88
CA ILE A 150 -1.07 -2.87 7.54
C ILE A 150 -2.50 -3.28 7.23
N ARG A 151 -2.92 -4.48 7.63
CA ARG A 151 -4.33 -4.91 7.45
C ARG A 151 -5.29 -3.98 8.17
N TYR A 152 -5.00 -3.63 9.41
CA TYR A 152 -5.85 -2.71 10.18
C TYR A 152 -5.87 -1.31 9.55
N PHE A 153 -4.72 -0.83 9.10
CA PHE A 153 -4.64 0.46 8.42
C PHE A 153 -5.51 0.47 7.15
N LEU A 154 -5.36 -0.52 6.31
CA LEU A 154 -6.13 -0.63 5.05
C LEU A 154 -7.62 -0.82 5.32
N ARG A 155 -7.97 -1.57 6.36
CA ARG A 155 -9.37 -1.73 6.77
C ARG A 155 -9.96 -0.40 7.24
N GLY A 156 -9.23 0.33 8.08
CA GLY A 156 -9.68 1.65 8.53
C GLY A 156 -9.85 2.62 7.38
N LEU A 157 -8.92 2.59 6.44
CA LEU A 157 -8.97 3.41 5.23
C LEU A 157 -10.19 3.04 4.37
N THR A 158 -10.48 1.74 4.23
CA THR A 158 -11.67 1.25 3.52
C THR A 158 -12.95 1.73 4.20
N MET A 159 -13.03 1.62 5.51
CA MET A 159 -14.19 2.07 6.29
C MET A 159 -14.41 3.58 6.10
N GLU A 160 -13.36 4.36 6.10
CA GLU A 160 -13.43 5.80 5.91
C GLU A 160 -13.96 6.18 4.53
N ASN A 161 -13.54 5.47 3.48
CA ASN A 161 -13.86 5.82 2.10
C ASN A 161 -15.08 5.08 1.54
N ARG A 162 -15.37 3.89 2.03
CA ARG A 162 -16.41 3.03 1.44
C ARG A 162 -17.47 2.56 2.44
N GLY A 163 -17.36 2.92 3.70
CA GLY A 163 -18.36 2.60 4.71
C GLY A 163 -18.63 1.09 4.85
N ASP A 164 -19.85 0.66 4.58
CA ASP A 164 -20.30 -0.73 4.79
C ASP A 164 -19.56 -1.75 3.95
N LEU A 165 -18.90 -1.36 2.85
CA LEU A 165 -18.14 -2.26 1.99
C LEU A 165 -16.86 -2.77 2.65
N ALA A 166 -16.47 -2.19 3.77
CA ALA A 166 -15.26 -2.60 4.49
C ALA A 166 -15.30 -4.05 4.97
N THR A 167 -16.46 -4.62 5.15
CA THR A 167 -16.65 -6.00 5.63
C THR A 167 -16.57 -7.04 4.51
N GLU A 168 -16.58 -6.62 3.27
CA GLU A 168 -16.52 -7.50 2.09
C GLU A 168 -15.08 -7.80 1.64
N GLU A 169 -14.15 -7.19 2.28
CA GLU A 169 -12.72 -7.29 1.98
C GLU A 169 -12.10 -8.66 2.31
#